data_9b1abd563b065ab1e682877443527769
#
_entry.id   9b1abd563b065ab1e682877443527769
#
_cell.length_a   1.000
_cell.length_b   1.000
_cell.length_c   1.000
_cell.angle_alpha   90.00
_cell.angle_beta   90.00
_cell.angle_gamma   90.00
#
_symmetry.space_group_name_H-M   'P 1'
#
loop_
_entity.id
_entity.type
_entity.pdbx_description
1 polymer ?
#
loop_
_entity_poly.entity_id
_entity_poly.type
_entity_poly.pdbx_seq_one_letter_code
_entity_poly.pdbx_strand_id
1 'polypeptide(L)'
;MRLAQPLYMAWCVLFVAAPILVVCAAALNGGRSMLFPPEDPTLARFTEFFVTEEVWTRALGNSILIATASAALATLLAWPVAYGLWRTGSPLARALAGAGALPFILPPIVFGVGLGFQWSFTGLLGSLPAGILSHAALHLALPLTTLSVGLAAIDRSHLDAAATMGATEGVTFRTVILPQTLPYTLSGFFFALVLSFNEFIVMFFVSASAYATVTLQIFNSLRNGFTPTMAVGAIVFILASVLAFSLVARFGDLPRLMGADESRR
;
A
#
# COMPACT_ATOMS: atom_id res chain seq x y z
N MET A 1 -26.94 20.88 23.76
CA MET A 1 -25.83 20.77 22.79
C MET A 1 -24.75 19.75 23.18
N ARG A 2 -24.41 19.53 24.48
CA ARG A 2 -23.31 18.64 24.91
C ARG A 2 -23.51 17.13 24.63
N LEU A 3 -24.76 16.64 24.52
CA LEU A 3 -25.08 15.24 24.22
C LEU A 3 -25.26 14.95 22.72
N ALA A 4 -25.55 15.96 21.91
CA ALA A 4 -25.76 15.78 20.47
C ALA A 4 -24.47 15.40 19.72
N GLN A 5 -23.33 15.94 20.16
CA GLN A 5 -22.04 15.66 19.53
C GLN A 5 -21.58 14.19 19.72
N PRO A 6 -21.56 13.59 20.93
CA PRO A 6 -21.20 12.19 21.08
C PRO A 6 -22.20 11.23 20.43
N LEU A 7 -23.50 11.56 20.43
CA LEU A 7 -24.52 10.77 19.71
C LEU A 7 -24.30 10.79 18.20
N TYR A 8 -24.00 11.96 17.64
CA TYR A 8 -23.67 12.08 16.20
C TYR A 8 -22.40 11.31 15.85
N MET A 9 -21.33 11.42 16.68
CA MET A 9 -20.10 10.66 16.48
C MET A 9 -20.35 9.15 16.55
N ALA A 10 -21.11 8.67 17.53
CA ALA A 10 -21.48 7.28 17.68
C ALA A 10 -22.27 6.78 16.45
N TRP A 11 -23.22 7.57 15.97
CA TRP A 11 -23.98 7.25 14.76
C TRP A 11 -23.07 7.15 13.52
N CYS A 12 -22.17 8.11 13.32
CA CYS A 12 -21.20 8.07 12.21
C CYS A 12 -20.32 6.81 12.26
N VAL A 13 -19.79 6.49 13.46
CA VAL A 13 -18.97 5.29 13.65
C VAL A 13 -19.77 4.03 13.34
N LEU A 14 -20.99 3.94 13.84
CA LEU A 14 -21.87 2.77 13.61
C LEU A 14 -22.25 2.63 12.13
N PHE A 15 -22.54 3.75 11.46
CA PHE A 15 -22.86 3.77 10.04
C PHE A 15 -21.69 3.28 9.17
N VAL A 16 -20.46 3.71 9.48
CA VAL A 16 -19.25 3.27 8.77
C VAL A 16 -18.87 1.83 9.12
N ALA A 17 -19.09 1.40 10.37
CA ALA A 17 -18.78 0.04 10.80
C ALA A 17 -19.83 -0.99 10.33
N ALA A 18 -21.07 -0.59 10.07
CA ALA A 18 -22.16 -1.51 9.74
C ALA A 18 -21.84 -2.47 8.56
N PRO A 19 -21.31 -2.02 7.42
CA PRO A 19 -20.94 -2.94 6.33
C PRO A 19 -19.89 -3.97 6.75
N ILE A 20 -18.92 -3.55 7.57
CA ILE A 20 -17.86 -4.45 8.07
C ILE A 20 -18.46 -5.50 9.00
N LEU A 21 -19.37 -5.10 9.91
CA LEU A 21 -20.06 -6.02 10.80
C LEU A 21 -20.91 -7.03 10.04
N VAL A 22 -21.58 -6.62 8.97
CA VAL A 22 -22.36 -7.53 8.09
C VAL A 22 -21.44 -8.55 7.43
N VAL A 23 -20.28 -8.14 6.92
CA VAL A 23 -19.29 -9.06 6.32
C VAL A 23 -18.75 -10.04 7.38
N CYS A 24 -18.43 -9.55 8.58
CA CYS A 24 -17.98 -10.40 9.69
C CYS A 24 -19.04 -11.43 10.09
N ALA A 25 -20.31 -11.03 10.15
CA ALA A 25 -21.39 -11.96 10.43
C ALA A 25 -21.58 -12.97 9.29
N ALA A 26 -21.54 -12.53 8.03
CA ALA A 26 -21.66 -13.40 6.88
C ALA A 26 -20.56 -14.46 6.79
N ALA A 27 -19.36 -14.17 7.28
CA ALA A 27 -18.25 -15.14 7.36
C ALA A 27 -18.53 -16.31 8.31
N LEU A 28 -19.49 -16.15 9.23
CA LEU A 28 -19.90 -17.20 10.16
C LEU A 28 -21.01 -18.11 9.61
N ASN A 29 -21.53 -17.86 8.41
CA ASN A 29 -22.60 -18.69 7.84
C ASN A 29 -22.20 -20.17 7.67
N GLY A 30 -23.00 -21.07 8.19
CA GLY A 30 -22.85 -22.54 8.01
C GLY A 30 -23.24 -23.00 6.61
N GLY A 31 -24.23 -22.34 5.98
CA GLY A 31 -24.67 -22.60 4.62
C GLY A 31 -23.69 -22.17 3.55
N ARG A 32 -24.04 -22.40 2.27
CA ARG A 32 -23.23 -21.97 1.10
C ARG A 32 -23.54 -20.54 0.64
N SER A 33 -24.60 -19.94 1.16
CA SER A 33 -25.06 -18.60 0.78
C SER A 33 -24.64 -17.57 1.82
N MET A 34 -24.34 -16.34 1.38
CA MET A 34 -24.13 -15.23 2.29
C MET A 34 -25.47 -14.68 2.76
N LEU A 35 -25.91 -15.12 3.94
CA LEU A 35 -27.14 -14.63 4.57
C LEU A 35 -26.82 -13.75 5.77
N PHE A 36 -27.71 -12.79 6.03
CA PHE A 36 -27.68 -11.96 7.22
C PHE A 36 -29.10 -11.83 7.79
N PRO A 37 -29.31 -12.18 9.08
CA PRO A 37 -28.33 -12.75 10.02
C PRO A 37 -27.84 -14.15 9.60
N PRO A 38 -26.64 -14.59 10.09
CA PRO A 38 -26.08 -15.88 9.71
C PRO A 38 -26.96 -17.03 10.20
N GLU A 39 -27.17 -18.02 9.33
CA GLU A 39 -27.81 -19.30 9.67
C GLU A 39 -26.74 -20.30 10.09
N ASP A 40 -27.00 -21.05 11.18
CA ASP A 40 -26.09 -22.08 11.75
C ASP A 40 -24.63 -21.57 11.90
N PRO A 41 -24.37 -20.55 12.76
CA PRO A 41 -23.05 -19.92 12.89
C PRO A 41 -21.94 -20.94 13.16
N THR A 42 -20.88 -20.89 12.31
CA THR A 42 -19.76 -21.83 12.37
C THR A 42 -18.44 -21.12 12.02
N LEU A 43 -17.32 -21.67 12.52
CA LEU A 43 -15.97 -21.28 12.12
C LEU A 43 -15.40 -22.11 10.97
N ALA A 44 -16.17 -23.05 10.40
CA ALA A 44 -15.72 -23.93 9.33
C ALA A 44 -15.19 -23.16 8.10
N ARG A 45 -15.73 -21.96 7.82
CA ARG A 45 -15.28 -21.11 6.71
C ARG A 45 -13.86 -20.59 6.88
N PHE A 46 -13.42 -20.41 8.12
CA PHE A 46 -12.02 -20.08 8.41
C PHE A 46 -11.10 -21.28 8.15
N THR A 47 -11.53 -22.48 8.50
CA THR A 47 -10.80 -23.70 8.16
C THR A 47 -10.73 -23.91 6.65
N GLU A 48 -11.81 -23.66 5.91
CA GLU A 48 -11.81 -23.69 4.45
C GLU A 48 -10.80 -22.71 3.88
N PHE A 49 -10.80 -21.46 4.34
CA PHE A 49 -9.88 -20.41 3.85
C PHE A 49 -8.41 -20.74 4.09
N PHE A 50 -8.05 -21.20 5.29
CA PHE A 50 -6.63 -21.38 5.66
C PHE A 50 -6.10 -22.79 5.40
N VAL A 51 -6.94 -23.80 5.29
CA VAL A 51 -6.50 -25.21 5.26
C VAL A 51 -7.00 -25.95 4.02
N THR A 52 -8.26 -25.78 3.65
CA THR A 52 -8.89 -26.65 2.64
C THR A 52 -8.77 -26.06 1.23
N GLU A 53 -8.99 -24.77 1.08
CA GLU A 53 -8.97 -24.08 -0.22
C GLU A 53 -7.63 -23.37 -0.45
N GLU A 54 -6.66 -24.08 -1.01
CA GLU A 54 -5.31 -23.57 -1.30
C GLU A 54 -5.30 -22.26 -2.11
N VAL A 55 -6.36 -21.99 -2.87
CA VAL A 55 -6.49 -20.77 -3.68
C VAL A 55 -6.42 -19.48 -2.83
N TRP A 56 -6.97 -19.50 -1.62
CA TRP A 56 -7.00 -18.36 -0.72
C TRP A 56 -5.65 -18.10 -0.05
N THR A 57 -5.01 -19.14 0.45
CA THR A 57 -3.68 -19.03 1.06
C THR A 57 -2.63 -18.64 0.04
N ARG A 58 -2.74 -19.16 -1.18
CA ARG A 58 -1.89 -18.76 -2.31
C ARG A 58 -2.12 -17.29 -2.70
N ALA A 59 -3.39 -16.85 -2.77
CA ALA A 59 -3.72 -15.45 -3.05
C ALA A 59 -3.19 -14.50 -1.97
N LEU A 60 -3.27 -14.89 -0.69
CA LEU A 60 -2.70 -14.13 0.43
C LEU A 60 -1.17 -14.03 0.31
N GLY A 61 -0.50 -15.15 0.04
CA GLY A 61 0.96 -15.18 -0.20
C GLY A 61 1.38 -14.27 -1.37
N ASN A 62 0.64 -14.32 -2.48
CA ASN A 62 0.87 -13.45 -3.64
C ASN A 62 0.68 -11.97 -3.28
N SER A 63 -0.38 -11.63 -2.53
CA SER A 63 -0.61 -10.24 -2.09
C SER A 63 0.54 -9.71 -1.25
N ILE A 64 1.01 -10.47 -0.26
CA ILE A 64 2.13 -10.09 0.61
C ILE A 64 3.42 -9.94 -0.21
N LEU A 65 3.71 -10.92 -1.07
CA LEU A 65 4.91 -10.91 -1.90
C LEU A 65 4.93 -9.73 -2.87
N ILE A 66 3.85 -9.54 -3.64
CA ILE A 66 3.75 -8.46 -4.63
C ILE A 66 3.79 -7.11 -3.92
N ALA A 67 3.01 -6.91 -2.85
CA ALA A 67 2.98 -5.65 -2.14
C ALA A 67 4.34 -5.30 -1.53
N THR A 68 5.01 -6.25 -0.89
CA THR A 68 6.32 -6.01 -0.27
C THR A 68 7.41 -5.77 -1.31
N ALA A 69 7.47 -6.59 -2.35
CA ALA A 69 8.49 -6.47 -3.39
C ALA A 69 8.31 -5.17 -4.21
N SER A 70 7.06 -4.81 -4.56
CA SER A 70 6.78 -3.58 -5.30
C SER A 70 7.03 -2.33 -4.45
N ALA A 71 6.66 -2.33 -3.17
CA ALA A 71 6.94 -1.22 -2.26
C ALA A 71 8.46 -1.02 -2.05
N ALA A 72 9.21 -2.12 -1.88
CA ALA A 72 10.66 -2.07 -1.78
C ALA A 72 11.29 -1.52 -3.07
N LEU A 73 10.86 -2.01 -4.23
CA LEU A 73 11.36 -1.53 -5.52
C LEU A 73 11.01 -0.06 -5.75
N ALA A 74 9.77 0.36 -5.49
CA ALA A 74 9.35 1.76 -5.59
C ALA A 74 10.19 2.67 -4.68
N THR A 75 10.45 2.25 -3.45
CA THR A 75 11.28 3.00 -2.49
C THR A 75 12.74 3.09 -2.95
N LEU A 76 13.30 1.99 -3.45
CA LEU A 76 14.66 1.95 -3.99
C LEU A 76 14.82 2.87 -5.23
N LEU A 77 13.81 2.90 -6.11
CA LEU A 77 13.82 3.78 -7.28
C LEU A 77 13.58 5.25 -6.91
N ALA A 78 12.76 5.51 -5.90
CA ALA A 78 12.49 6.87 -5.42
C ALA A 78 13.73 7.54 -4.82
N TRP A 79 14.62 6.78 -4.14
CA TRP A 79 15.80 7.31 -3.47
C TRP A 79 16.72 8.12 -4.39
N PRO A 80 17.28 7.58 -5.48
CA PRO A 80 18.17 8.34 -6.36
C PRO A 80 17.47 9.54 -7.02
N VAL A 81 16.17 9.42 -7.31
CA VAL A 81 15.40 10.52 -7.92
C VAL A 81 15.18 11.65 -6.92
N ALA A 82 14.70 11.35 -5.70
CA ALA A 82 14.48 12.35 -4.66
C ALA A 82 15.79 13.01 -4.23
N TYR A 83 16.86 12.22 -4.02
CA TYR A 83 18.17 12.73 -3.64
C TYR A 83 18.78 13.61 -4.74
N GLY A 84 18.72 13.17 -6.01
CA GLY A 84 19.18 13.93 -7.15
C GLY A 84 18.42 15.26 -7.31
N LEU A 85 17.09 15.23 -7.11
CA LEU A 85 16.26 16.42 -7.14
C LEU A 85 16.65 17.42 -6.05
N TRP A 86 16.79 16.95 -4.82
CA TRP A 86 17.17 17.75 -3.65
C TRP A 86 18.60 18.32 -3.77
N ARG A 87 19.55 17.49 -4.21
CA ARG A 87 20.99 17.85 -4.25
C ARG A 87 21.33 18.79 -5.40
N THR A 88 20.79 18.53 -6.58
CA THR A 88 21.20 19.22 -7.82
C THR A 88 20.09 20.06 -8.46
N GLY A 89 18.82 19.72 -8.22
CA GLY A 89 17.68 20.34 -8.91
C GLY A 89 17.75 20.23 -10.42
N SER A 90 18.49 19.24 -10.96
CA SER A 90 18.76 19.12 -12.39
C SER A 90 17.48 18.90 -13.21
N PRO A 91 17.46 19.34 -14.49
CA PRO A 91 16.31 19.08 -15.37
C PRO A 91 15.96 17.60 -15.49
N LEU A 92 16.98 16.73 -15.50
CA LEU A 92 16.78 15.28 -15.55
C LEU A 92 16.08 14.76 -14.27
N ALA A 93 16.56 15.18 -13.07
CA ALA A 93 15.93 14.77 -11.82
C ALA A 93 14.47 15.24 -11.73
N ARG A 94 14.18 16.47 -12.21
CA ARG A 94 12.80 16.99 -12.30
C ARG A 94 11.94 16.17 -13.27
N ALA A 95 12.47 15.84 -14.44
CA ALA A 95 11.76 15.01 -15.42
C ALA A 95 11.47 13.60 -14.88
N LEU A 96 12.44 12.96 -14.22
CA LEU A 96 12.27 11.65 -13.59
C LEU A 96 11.25 11.70 -12.44
N ALA A 97 11.28 12.74 -11.61
CA ALA A 97 10.31 12.93 -10.55
C ALA A 97 8.89 13.11 -11.11
N GLY A 98 8.74 13.93 -12.15
CA GLY A 98 7.47 14.10 -12.86
C GLY A 98 6.97 12.81 -13.49
N ALA A 99 7.84 12.08 -14.19
CA ALA A 99 7.50 10.79 -14.79
C ALA A 99 7.08 9.75 -13.75
N GLY A 100 7.76 9.72 -12.58
CA GLY A 100 7.40 8.83 -11.47
C GLY A 100 6.07 9.16 -10.80
N ALA A 101 5.59 10.41 -10.91
CA ALA A 101 4.30 10.82 -10.39
C ALA A 101 3.13 10.57 -11.38
N LEU A 102 3.40 10.49 -12.67
CA LEU A 102 2.37 10.33 -13.71
C LEU A 102 1.43 9.14 -13.50
N PRO A 103 1.91 7.92 -13.18
CA PRO A 103 1.03 6.76 -12.98
C PRO A 103 -0.01 6.98 -11.88
N PHE A 104 0.35 7.72 -10.84
CA PHE A 104 -0.55 8.01 -9.71
C PHE A 104 -1.67 9.00 -10.06
N ILE A 105 -1.45 9.83 -11.09
CA ILE A 105 -2.43 10.83 -11.57
C ILE A 105 -3.42 10.19 -12.55
N LEU A 106 -2.98 9.16 -13.27
CA LEU A 106 -3.82 8.48 -14.25
C LEU A 106 -4.89 7.62 -13.57
N PRO A 107 -6.09 7.49 -14.16
CA PRO A 107 -7.05 6.50 -13.68
C PRO A 107 -6.43 5.10 -13.71
N PRO A 108 -6.51 4.33 -12.59
CA PRO A 108 -5.86 3.01 -12.51
C PRO A 108 -6.22 2.06 -13.65
N ILE A 109 -7.46 2.14 -14.16
CA ILE A 109 -7.91 1.32 -15.28
C ILE A 109 -7.15 1.62 -16.57
N VAL A 110 -6.88 2.89 -16.86
CA VAL A 110 -6.13 3.31 -18.06
C VAL A 110 -4.69 2.82 -17.97
N PHE A 111 -4.08 2.99 -16.79
CA PHE A 111 -2.74 2.54 -16.51
C PHE A 111 -2.64 1.01 -16.58
N GLY A 112 -3.59 0.27 -15.99
CA GLY A 112 -3.65 -1.19 -16.00
C GLY A 112 -3.79 -1.76 -17.43
N VAL A 113 -4.68 -1.19 -18.24
CA VAL A 113 -4.85 -1.58 -19.64
C VAL A 113 -3.55 -1.36 -20.43
N GLY A 114 -2.93 -0.19 -20.27
CA GLY A 114 -1.65 0.13 -20.93
C GLY A 114 -0.55 -0.85 -20.57
N LEU A 115 -0.41 -1.18 -19.29
CA LEU A 115 0.55 -2.19 -18.81
C LEU A 115 0.20 -3.60 -19.30
N GLY A 116 -1.08 -3.97 -19.37
CA GLY A 116 -1.52 -5.24 -19.93
C GLY A 116 -1.06 -5.41 -21.37
N PHE A 117 -1.22 -4.39 -22.21
CA PHE A 117 -0.69 -4.40 -23.57
C PHE A 117 0.85 -4.48 -23.59
N GLN A 118 1.53 -3.66 -22.80
CA GLN A 118 3.00 -3.66 -22.72
C GLN A 118 3.55 -5.04 -22.34
N TRP A 119 2.99 -5.68 -21.32
CA TRP A 119 3.43 -7.00 -20.89
C TRP A 119 3.06 -8.10 -21.87
N SER A 120 1.95 -7.95 -22.61
CA SER A 120 1.61 -8.85 -23.72
C SER A 120 2.65 -8.81 -24.83
N PHE A 121 3.09 -7.61 -25.25
CA PHE A 121 4.14 -7.47 -26.28
C PHE A 121 5.49 -8.05 -25.84
N THR A 122 5.82 -7.99 -24.55
CA THR A 122 7.09 -8.54 -24.03
C THR A 122 7.00 -10.02 -23.66
N GLY A 123 5.83 -10.63 -23.75
CA GLY A 123 5.60 -12.03 -23.34
C GLY A 123 5.61 -12.25 -21.84
N LEU A 124 5.55 -11.18 -21.02
CA LEU A 124 5.58 -11.23 -19.56
C LEU A 124 4.19 -11.11 -18.91
N LEU A 125 3.12 -10.97 -19.72
CA LEU A 125 1.76 -10.90 -19.19
C LEU A 125 1.45 -12.14 -18.34
N GLY A 126 0.88 -11.93 -17.16
CA GLY A 126 0.59 -13.01 -16.22
C GLY A 126 1.79 -13.48 -15.41
N SER A 127 2.94 -12.85 -15.50
CA SER A 127 4.14 -13.20 -14.72
C SER A 127 4.21 -12.41 -13.41
N LEU A 128 4.88 -12.99 -12.41
CA LEU A 128 5.12 -12.33 -11.14
C LEU A 128 5.94 -11.01 -11.28
N PRO A 129 7.02 -10.95 -12.10
CA PRO A 129 7.72 -9.71 -12.37
C PRO A 129 6.83 -8.61 -12.95
N ALA A 130 5.94 -8.95 -13.88
CA ALA A 130 5.01 -7.98 -14.46
C ALA A 130 4.11 -7.35 -13.38
N GLY A 131 3.57 -8.14 -12.44
CA GLY A 131 2.80 -7.65 -11.30
C GLY A 131 3.61 -6.73 -10.40
N ILE A 132 4.82 -7.14 -9.99
CA ILE A 132 5.70 -6.36 -9.10
C ILE A 132 6.11 -5.03 -9.74
N LEU A 133 6.54 -5.05 -11.01
CA LEU A 133 6.97 -3.85 -11.73
C LEU A 133 5.81 -2.88 -11.95
N SER A 134 4.63 -3.40 -12.27
CA SER A 134 3.42 -2.60 -12.46
C SER A 134 3.00 -1.87 -11.18
N HIS A 135 2.97 -2.57 -10.06
CA HIS A 135 2.65 -1.98 -8.76
C HIS A 135 3.74 -1.00 -8.29
N ALA A 136 5.01 -1.33 -8.50
CA ALA A 136 6.11 -0.42 -8.19
C ALA A 136 5.99 0.89 -8.98
N ALA A 137 5.69 0.81 -10.28
CA ALA A 137 5.49 2.00 -11.10
C ALA A 137 4.28 2.83 -10.68
N LEU A 138 3.14 2.17 -10.37
CA LEU A 138 1.92 2.85 -9.92
C LEU A 138 2.13 3.61 -8.61
N HIS A 139 2.85 3.02 -7.66
CA HIS A 139 2.98 3.57 -6.31
C HIS A 139 4.29 4.33 -6.06
N LEU A 140 5.13 4.54 -7.10
CA LEU A 140 6.42 5.25 -7.00
C LEU A 140 6.30 6.66 -6.42
N ALA A 141 5.20 7.35 -6.73
CA ALA A 141 4.95 8.72 -6.26
C ALA A 141 4.96 8.85 -4.73
N LEU A 142 4.54 7.81 -4.01
CA LEU A 142 4.43 7.86 -2.55
C LEU A 142 5.79 7.94 -1.85
N PRO A 143 6.72 6.97 -2.04
CA PRO A 143 8.04 7.07 -1.45
C PRO A 143 8.84 8.26 -2.03
N LEU A 144 8.60 8.65 -3.28
CA LEU A 144 9.23 9.83 -3.86
C LEU A 144 8.82 11.11 -3.11
N THR A 145 7.54 11.27 -2.81
CA THR A 145 7.02 12.44 -2.09
C THR A 145 7.49 12.46 -0.64
N THR A 146 7.37 11.34 0.08
CA THR A 146 7.78 11.27 1.49
C THR A 146 9.28 11.51 1.64
N LEU A 147 10.12 10.91 0.79
CA LEU A 147 11.55 11.14 0.76
C LEU A 147 11.91 12.59 0.43
N SER A 148 11.20 13.22 -0.52
CA SER A 148 11.42 14.63 -0.85
C SER A 148 11.13 15.54 0.32
N VAL A 149 10.06 15.26 1.09
CA VAL A 149 9.75 15.98 2.34
C VAL A 149 10.85 15.77 3.38
N GLY A 150 11.29 14.52 3.59
CA GLY A 150 12.34 14.19 4.54
C GLY A 150 13.68 14.86 4.20
N LEU A 151 14.07 14.88 2.93
CA LEU A 151 15.28 15.53 2.48
C LEU A 151 15.19 17.06 2.62
N ALA A 152 14.03 17.66 2.35
CA ALA A 152 13.81 19.09 2.54
C ALA A 152 13.81 19.51 4.02
N ALA A 153 13.50 18.60 4.94
CA ALA A 153 13.51 18.86 6.38
C ALA A 153 14.91 18.79 7.02
N ILE A 154 15.95 18.39 6.29
CA ILE A 154 17.32 18.35 6.81
C ILE A 154 17.83 19.77 7.05
N ASP A 155 18.24 20.06 8.29
CA ASP A 155 18.89 21.32 8.62
C ASP A 155 20.28 21.39 7.98
N ARG A 156 20.53 22.48 7.24
CA ARG A 156 21.82 22.72 6.57
C ARG A 156 22.98 22.80 7.56
N SER A 157 22.72 23.24 8.79
CA SER A 157 23.75 23.29 9.84
C SER A 157 24.40 21.93 10.12
N HIS A 158 23.65 20.84 10.02
CA HIS A 158 24.18 19.48 10.16
C HIS A 158 25.14 19.12 9.02
N LEU A 159 24.83 19.56 7.80
CA LEU A 159 25.68 19.33 6.62
C LEU A 159 26.96 20.17 6.70
N ASP A 160 26.85 21.42 7.14
CA ASP A 160 27.96 22.33 7.30
C ASP A 160 28.90 21.87 8.43
N ALA A 161 28.35 21.36 9.53
CA ALA A 161 29.13 20.75 10.61
C ALA A 161 29.91 19.51 10.13
N ALA A 162 29.26 18.62 9.35
CA ALA A 162 29.93 17.46 8.78
C ALA A 162 31.06 17.88 7.83
N ALA A 163 30.84 18.88 6.99
CA ALA A 163 31.87 19.43 6.09
C ALA A 163 33.06 20.06 6.86
N THR A 164 32.76 20.79 7.93
CA THR A 164 33.81 21.38 8.80
C THR A 164 34.68 20.32 9.48
N MET A 165 34.08 19.18 9.82
CA MET A 165 34.82 18.02 10.37
C MET A 165 35.56 17.20 9.29
N GLY A 166 35.54 17.62 8.03
CA GLY A 166 36.24 16.96 6.92
C GLY A 166 35.52 15.68 6.44
N ALA A 167 34.22 15.52 6.72
CA ALA A 167 33.47 14.37 6.25
C ALA A 167 33.33 14.38 4.71
N THR A 168 33.58 13.24 4.08
CA THR A 168 33.32 13.06 2.65
C THR A 168 31.80 12.98 2.40
N GLU A 169 31.36 13.19 1.14
CA GLU A 169 29.94 13.09 0.77
C GLU A 169 29.31 11.73 1.18
N GLY A 170 30.05 10.63 1.00
CA GLY A 170 29.57 9.29 1.39
C GLY A 170 29.44 9.13 2.90
N VAL A 171 30.31 9.74 3.70
CA VAL A 171 30.20 9.76 5.17
C VAL A 171 29.01 10.60 5.57
N THR A 172 28.87 11.82 5.06
CA THR A 172 27.71 12.69 5.31
C THR A 172 26.39 12.00 4.94
N PHE A 173 26.35 11.31 3.80
CA PHE A 173 25.15 10.57 3.40
C PHE A 173 24.77 9.50 4.45
N ARG A 174 25.74 8.68 4.89
CA ARG A 174 25.47 7.55 5.80
C ARG A 174 25.22 8.00 7.24
N THR A 175 25.85 9.07 7.70
CA THR A 175 25.80 9.49 9.11
C THR A 175 24.78 10.60 9.39
N VAL A 176 24.43 11.41 8.39
CA VAL A 176 23.52 12.56 8.54
C VAL A 176 22.25 12.34 7.74
N ILE A 177 22.36 12.17 6.41
CA ILE A 177 21.20 12.18 5.52
C ILE A 177 20.35 10.95 5.72
N LEU A 178 20.94 9.76 5.62
CA LEU A 178 20.20 8.49 5.70
C LEU A 178 19.46 8.31 7.05
N PRO A 179 20.09 8.55 8.22
CA PRO A 179 19.40 8.42 9.50
C PRO A 179 18.24 9.41 9.67
N GLN A 180 18.41 10.67 9.24
CA GLN A 180 17.36 11.69 9.34
C GLN A 180 16.18 11.45 8.40
N THR A 181 16.44 10.85 7.24
CA THR A 181 15.39 10.52 6.26
C THR A 181 14.78 9.13 6.44
N LEU A 182 15.32 8.29 7.32
CA LEU A 182 14.84 6.92 7.54
C LEU A 182 13.34 6.85 7.90
N PRO A 183 12.80 7.69 8.81
CA PRO A 183 11.36 7.68 9.11
C PRO A 183 10.50 7.98 7.88
N TYR A 184 10.93 8.90 7.01
CA TYR A 184 10.25 9.25 5.77
C TYR A 184 10.35 8.13 4.72
N THR A 185 11.50 7.46 4.65
CA THR A 185 11.72 6.27 3.81
C THR A 185 10.78 5.14 4.19
N LEU A 186 10.70 4.84 5.50
CA LEU A 186 9.79 3.81 6.03
C LEU A 186 8.33 4.19 5.80
N SER A 187 7.96 5.46 6.00
CA SER A 187 6.61 5.94 5.71
C SER A 187 6.24 5.71 4.25
N GLY A 188 7.10 6.10 3.32
CA GLY A 188 6.88 5.91 1.88
C GLY A 188 6.76 4.44 1.50
N PHE A 189 7.63 3.60 2.05
CA PHE A 189 7.56 2.15 1.87
C PHE A 189 6.23 1.57 2.35
N PHE A 190 5.82 1.88 3.57
CA PHE A 190 4.57 1.35 4.12
C PHE A 190 3.34 1.89 3.41
N PHE A 191 3.33 3.16 2.98
CA PHE A 191 2.24 3.68 2.15
C PHE A 191 2.14 2.92 0.82
N ALA A 192 3.26 2.74 0.13
CA ALA A 192 3.29 1.97 -1.11
C ALA A 192 2.85 0.51 -0.89
N LEU A 193 3.28 -0.12 0.22
CA LEU A 193 2.89 -1.47 0.59
C LEU A 193 1.38 -1.59 0.80
N VAL A 194 0.78 -0.68 1.58
CA VAL A 194 -0.65 -0.69 1.86
C VAL A 194 -1.45 -0.51 0.59
N LEU A 195 -1.09 0.47 -0.24
CA LEU A 195 -1.81 0.73 -1.49
C LEU A 195 -1.62 -0.40 -2.50
N SER A 196 -0.43 -0.99 -2.59
CA SER A 196 -0.18 -2.17 -3.42
C SER A 196 -0.98 -3.40 -2.95
N PHE A 197 -1.09 -3.60 -1.63
CA PHE A 197 -1.89 -4.69 -1.07
C PHE A 197 -3.39 -4.51 -1.37
N ASN A 198 -3.87 -3.27 -1.41
CA ASN A 198 -5.26 -2.91 -1.71
C ASN A 198 -5.55 -2.81 -3.21
N GLU A 199 -4.51 -2.83 -4.06
CA GLU A 199 -4.67 -2.64 -5.48
C GLU A 199 -5.32 -3.88 -6.13
N PHE A 200 -6.34 -3.64 -6.94
CA PHE A 200 -7.08 -4.67 -7.66
C PHE A 200 -7.04 -4.47 -9.17
N ILE A 201 -7.16 -3.21 -9.64
CA ILE A 201 -7.45 -2.91 -11.04
C ILE A 201 -6.26 -3.26 -11.93
N VAL A 202 -5.05 -2.85 -11.54
CA VAL A 202 -3.84 -3.14 -12.31
C VAL A 202 -3.57 -4.65 -12.33
N MET A 203 -3.73 -5.33 -11.17
CA MET A 203 -3.59 -6.78 -11.12
C MET A 203 -4.59 -7.51 -12.00
N PHE A 204 -5.82 -7.02 -12.12
CA PHE A 204 -6.83 -7.60 -13.01
C PHE A 204 -6.36 -7.64 -14.47
N PHE A 205 -5.68 -6.59 -14.95
CA PHE A 205 -5.19 -6.53 -16.33
C PHE A 205 -3.82 -7.19 -16.53
N VAL A 206 -2.98 -7.24 -15.52
CA VAL A 206 -1.57 -7.65 -15.64
C VAL A 206 -1.34 -9.09 -15.19
N SER A 207 -2.03 -9.55 -14.14
CA SER A 207 -1.80 -10.88 -13.54
C SER A 207 -2.48 -12.01 -14.30
N ALA A 208 -3.50 -11.69 -15.08
CA ALA A 208 -4.38 -12.64 -15.75
C ALA A 208 -4.88 -13.73 -14.80
N SER A 209 -4.59 -14.71 -14.42
CA SER A 209 -5.07 -15.69 -13.41
C SER A 209 -3.92 -16.38 -12.66
N ALA A 210 -2.67 -16.16 -13.11
CA ALA A 210 -1.54 -16.93 -12.62
C ALA A 210 -1.13 -16.52 -11.19
N TYR A 211 -1.20 -15.21 -10.87
CA TYR A 211 -0.81 -14.66 -9.57
C TYR A 211 -1.94 -13.82 -8.99
N ALA A 212 -3.09 -14.46 -8.75
CA ALA A 212 -4.22 -13.77 -8.13
C ALA A 212 -3.83 -13.27 -6.72
N THR A 213 -4.14 -12.00 -6.45
CA THR A 213 -4.08 -11.41 -5.11
C THR A 213 -5.39 -11.66 -4.36
N VAL A 214 -5.44 -11.40 -3.05
CA VAL A 214 -6.68 -11.55 -2.26
C VAL A 214 -7.80 -10.69 -2.82
N THR A 215 -7.51 -9.44 -3.20
CA THR A 215 -8.48 -8.52 -3.82
C THR A 215 -9.03 -9.07 -5.13
N LEU A 216 -8.17 -9.62 -5.98
CA LEU A 216 -8.56 -10.25 -7.23
C LEU A 216 -9.35 -11.55 -6.98
N GLN A 217 -8.97 -12.35 -5.98
CA GLN A 217 -9.68 -13.58 -5.62
C GLN A 217 -11.07 -13.28 -5.05
N ILE A 218 -11.22 -12.25 -4.22
CA ILE A 218 -12.53 -11.76 -3.76
C ILE A 218 -13.39 -11.37 -4.96
N PHE A 219 -12.86 -10.62 -5.91
CA PHE A 219 -13.59 -10.23 -7.11
C PHE A 219 -14.01 -11.43 -7.96
N ASN A 220 -13.13 -12.40 -8.17
CA ASN A 220 -13.44 -13.63 -8.90
C ASN A 220 -14.56 -14.42 -8.22
N SER A 221 -14.54 -14.49 -6.88
CA SER A 221 -15.58 -15.14 -6.09
C SER A 221 -16.93 -14.41 -6.23
N LEU A 222 -16.93 -13.08 -6.25
CA LEU A 222 -18.14 -12.27 -6.49
C LEU A 222 -18.78 -12.60 -7.85
N ARG A 223 -17.97 -12.82 -8.88
CA ARG A 223 -18.47 -13.15 -10.23
C ARG A 223 -19.03 -14.57 -10.34
N ASN A 224 -18.50 -15.51 -9.56
CA ASN A 224 -18.87 -16.92 -9.59
C ASN A 224 -19.97 -17.29 -8.59
N GLY A 225 -20.38 -16.33 -7.74
CA GLY A 225 -21.37 -16.49 -6.69
C GLY A 225 -20.80 -16.14 -5.32
N PHE A 226 -21.64 -15.53 -4.49
CA PHE A 226 -21.24 -15.11 -3.14
C PHE A 226 -21.04 -16.34 -2.26
N THR A 227 -19.84 -16.56 -1.75
CA THR A 227 -19.54 -17.64 -0.80
C THR A 227 -19.16 -17.07 0.57
N PRO A 228 -19.52 -17.69 1.69
CA PRO A 228 -19.08 -17.25 3.01
C PRO A 228 -17.56 -17.26 3.19
N THR A 229 -16.82 -18.14 2.50
CA THR A 229 -15.35 -18.17 2.50
C THR A 229 -14.76 -16.88 1.93
N MET A 230 -15.42 -16.26 0.95
CA MET A 230 -15.04 -14.92 0.44
C MET A 230 -15.14 -13.85 1.53
N ALA A 231 -16.14 -13.93 2.42
CA ALA A 231 -16.26 -12.99 3.54
C ALA A 231 -15.10 -13.15 4.54
N VAL A 232 -14.59 -14.37 4.76
CA VAL A 232 -13.35 -14.60 5.52
C VAL A 232 -12.18 -13.92 4.83
N GLY A 233 -12.06 -14.03 3.50
CA GLY A 233 -11.04 -13.31 2.72
C GLY A 233 -11.10 -11.79 2.93
N ALA A 234 -12.31 -11.23 2.96
CA ALA A 234 -12.49 -9.80 3.25
C ALA A 234 -12.08 -9.43 4.69
N ILE A 235 -12.37 -10.28 5.68
CA ILE A 235 -11.90 -10.06 7.07
C ILE A 235 -10.38 -10.09 7.14
N VAL A 236 -9.74 -11.10 6.55
CA VAL A 236 -8.26 -11.21 6.51
C VAL A 236 -7.65 -9.99 5.84
N PHE A 237 -8.24 -9.53 4.74
CA PHE A 237 -7.82 -8.33 4.04
C PHE A 237 -7.94 -7.07 4.92
N ILE A 238 -9.06 -6.88 5.62
CA ILE A 238 -9.25 -5.76 6.56
C ILE A 238 -8.21 -5.80 7.67
N LEU A 239 -8.00 -6.97 8.31
CA LEU A 239 -7.02 -7.12 9.38
C LEU A 239 -5.59 -6.83 8.90
N ALA A 240 -5.21 -7.33 7.72
CA ALA A 240 -3.92 -7.04 7.12
C ALA A 240 -3.73 -5.55 6.81
N SER A 241 -4.78 -4.89 6.30
CA SER A 241 -4.76 -3.44 6.05
C SER A 241 -4.63 -2.64 7.35
N VAL A 242 -5.40 -2.99 8.38
CA VAL A 242 -5.31 -2.34 9.70
C VAL A 242 -3.91 -2.52 10.31
N LEU A 243 -3.34 -3.73 10.23
CA LEU A 243 -1.98 -3.98 10.67
C LEU A 243 -0.96 -3.11 9.92
N ALA A 244 -1.05 -3.07 8.61
CA ALA A 244 -0.15 -2.28 7.77
C ALA A 244 -0.26 -0.77 8.08
N PHE A 245 -1.48 -0.22 8.22
CA PHE A 245 -1.68 1.17 8.65
C PHE A 245 -1.17 1.43 10.07
N SER A 246 -1.30 0.47 10.99
CA SER A 246 -0.75 0.58 12.34
C SER A 246 0.77 0.65 12.33
N LEU A 247 1.43 -0.07 11.42
CA LEU A 247 2.87 0.02 11.21
C LEU A 247 3.27 1.40 10.65
N VAL A 248 2.51 1.94 9.70
CA VAL A 248 2.71 3.33 9.22
C VAL A 248 2.59 4.32 10.38
N ALA A 249 1.57 4.19 11.22
CA ALA A 249 1.36 5.09 12.36
C ALA A 249 2.47 4.99 13.42
N ARG A 250 3.05 3.81 13.60
CA ARG A 250 4.10 3.56 14.60
C ARG A 250 5.50 3.95 14.13
N PHE A 251 5.82 3.70 12.87
CA PHE A 251 7.17 3.88 12.31
C PHE A 251 7.29 5.09 11.39
N GLY A 252 6.17 5.58 10.86
CA GLY A 252 6.08 6.80 10.09
C GLY A 252 5.83 8.00 10.99
N ASP A 253 6.53 9.10 10.75
CA ASP A 253 6.30 10.37 11.46
C ASP A 253 5.08 11.09 10.85
N LEU A 254 3.89 10.48 11.01
CA LEU A 254 2.63 11.01 10.49
C LEU A 254 2.36 12.47 10.91
N PRO A 255 2.62 12.90 12.17
CA PRO A 255 2.45 14.29 12.57
C PRO A 255 3.30 15.26 11.76
N ARG A 256 4.56 14.91 11.48
CA ARG A 256 5.45 15.72 10.64
C ARG A 256 5.05 15.73 9.17
N LEU A 257 4.62 14.58 8.65
CA LEU A 257 4.11 14.49 7.27
C LEU A 257 2.84 15.33 7.06
N MET A 258 2.04 15.53 8.12
CA MET A 258 0.82 16.35 8.09
C MET A 258 1.04 17.80 8.55
N GLY A 259 2.28 18.23 8.79
CA GLY A 259 2.59 19.60 9.22
C GLY A 259 2.13 19.95 10.65
N ALA A 260 1.83 18.98 11.47
CA ALA A 260 1.25 19.19 12.81
C ALA A 260 2.28 19.50 13.92
N ASP A 261 3.58 19.47 13.63
CA ASP A 261 4.64 19.58 14.66
C ASP A 261 5.22 20.99 14.81
N GLU A 262 4.81 21.97 14.01
CA GLU A 262 5.31 23.35 14.15
C GLU A 262 4.63 24.18 15.24
N SER A 263 3.58 23.67 15.90
CA SER A 263 2.80 24.43 16.89
C SER A 263 3.17 24.21 18.37
N ARG A 264 4.24 23.47 18.68
CA ARG A 264 4.66 23.17 20.05
C ARG A 264 6.10 23.61 20.40
N ARG A 265 6.63 24.62 19.73
CA ARG A 265 7.84 25.29 20.20
C ARG A 265 7.59 26.79 20.41
#